data_25007c575696792c97051bc4179d8554
#
_entry.id   25007c575696792c97051bc4179d8554
#
_cell.length_a   1.000
_cell.length_b   1.000
_cell.length_c   1.000
_cell.angle_alpha   90.00
_cell.angle_beta   90.00
_cell.angle_gamma   90.00
#
_symmetry.space_group_name_H-M   'P 1'
#
loop_
_entity.id
_entity.type
_entity.pdbx_description
1 polymer ?
#
loop_
_entity_poly.entity_id
_entity_poly.type
_entity_poly.pdbx_seq_one_letter_code
_entity_poly.pdbx_strand_id
1 'polypeptide(L)'
;MSDIGNQDSQGHDTRKNLSDHGQFTFSPKSAQQHRLTPSWGRIIALAWLLNMFALVCTGASSQIIGRPVIWLDDQRWGVFTLTLLVIATCFPLMATALWSLFHGPHVWLLSVVPTIVLLVLAALDRDNSPGSAVVTLLLGVAGALSIVGAFAGRYRLSNA
;
A
#
# COMPACT_ATOMS: atom_id res chain seq x y z
N MET A 1 22.63 -77.57 25.65
CA MET A 1 23.43 -76.32 25.61
C MET A 1 22.64 -75.32 24.85
N SER A 2 21.73 -74.68 25.51
CA SER A 2 21.79 -73.32 26.00
C SER A 2 21.69 -72.28 24.85
N ASP A 3 20.51 -71.85 24.52
CA ASP A 3 20.24 -70.55 23.97
C ASP A 3 19.00 -69.97 24.67
N ILE A 4 19.28 -69.25 25.74
CA ILE A 4 18.35 -68.39 26.44
C ILE A 4 18.85 -66.95 26.18
N GLY A 5 18.01 -66.11 25.64
CA GLY A 5 18.25 -64.73 25.79
C GLY A 5 18.00 -63.90 24.51
N ASN A 6 16.87 -63.35 24.37
CA ASN A 6 16.69 -61.93 24.10
C ASN A 6 15.21 -61.58 23.76
N GLN A 7 14.41 -61.41 24.78
CA GLN A 7 13.02 -60.98 24.65
C GLN A 7 12.67 -59.73 25.53
N ASP A 8 13.60 -58.84 25.76
CA ASP A 8 13.32 -57.68 26.63
C ASP A 8 13.65 -56.32 26.01
N SER A 9 13.32 -56.06 24.75
CA SER A 9 13.48 -54.71 24.21
C SER A 9 12.32 -54.16 23.37
N GLN A 10 11.12 -54.74 23.44
CA GLN A 10 9.95 -54.20 22.69
C GLN A 10 8.94 -53.42 23.55
N GLY A 11 9.21 -53.15 24.83
CA GLY A 11 8.25 -52.50 25.74
C GLY A 11 8.36 -50.99 25.91
N HIS A 12 9.33 -50.35 25.27
CA HIS A 12 9.61 -48.94 25.62
C HIS A 12 9.25 -47.87 24.56
N ASP A 13 8.83 -48.28 23.37
CA ASP A 13 8.57 -47.32 22.29
C ASP A 13 7.10 -46.88 22.16
N THR A 14 6.17 -47.53 22.89
CA THR A 14 4.74 -47.20 22.77
C THR A 14 4.31 -46.01 23.64
N ARG A 15 5.15 -45.51 24.55
CA ARG A 15 4.82 -44.36 25.41
C ARG A 15 5.23 -42.99 24.85
N LYS A 16 6.06 -42.97 23.83
CA LYS A 16 6.48 -41.67 23.22
C LYS A 16 5.48 -41.10 22.23
N ASN A 17 4.55 -41.88 21.71
CA ASN A 17 3.59 -41.40 20.70
C ASN A 17 2.30 -40.84 21.25
N LEU A 18 2.06 -40.85 22.57
CA LEU A 18 0.82 -40.33 23.17
C LEU A 18 0.91 -38.87 23.64
N SER A 19 2.13 -38.29 23.71
CA SER A 19 2.30 -36.92 24.14
C SER A 19 2.29 -35.89 22.99
N ASP A 20 2.23 -36.38 21.73
CA ASP A 20 2.34 -35.50 20.55
C ASP A 20 0.97 -35.10 19.94
N HIS A 21 -0.15 -35.57 20.52
CA HIS A 21 -1.50 -35.28 19.99
C HIS A 21 -2.19 -34.08 20.63
N GLY A 22 -1.50 -33.25 21.43
CA GLY A 22 -2.09 -32.14 22.16
C GLY A 22 -1.51 -30.75 21.88
N GLN A 23 -0.45 -30.65 21.11
CA GLN A 23 0.02 -29.33 20.70
C GLN A 23 -0.71 -28.88 19.42
N PHE A 24 -1.90 -28.31 19.58
CA PHE A 24 -2.42 -27.36 18.61
C PHE A 24 -1.43 -26.19 18.55
N THR A 25 -0.35 -26.39 17.80
CA THR A 25 0.47 -25.28 17.36
C THR A 25 -0.41 -24.45 16.45
N PHE A 26 -1.02 -23.42 17.02
CA PHE A 26 -1.59 -22.33 16.25
C PHE A 26 -0.45 -21.81 15.37
N SER A 27 -0.39 -22.35 14.17
CA SER A 27 0.59 -21.93 13.18
C SER A 27 0.27 -20.46 12.88
N PRO A 28 1.19 -19.51 13.11
CA PRO A 28 0.95 -18.09 12.84
C PRO A 28 0.88 -17.77 11.36
N LYS A 29 0.67 -18.80 10.50
CA LYS A 29 0.53 -18.63 9.03
C LYS A 29 -0.61 -17.71 8.62
N SER A 30 -1.65 -17.57 9.44
CA SER A 30 -2.79 -16.66 9.11
C SER A 30 -2.46 -15.18 9.21
N ALA A 31 -1.48 -14.78 10.02
CA ALA A 31 -1.09 -13.38 10.17
C ALA A 31 -0.13 -12.89 9.04
N GLN A 32 0.55 -13.83 8.36
CA GLN A 32 1.49 -13.52 7.29
C GLN A 32 0.82 -13.32 5.92
N GLN A 33 -0.41 -13.82 5.76
CA GLN A 33 -1.14 -13.79 4.48
C GLN A 33 -1.57 -12.40 4.00
N HIS A 34 -1.49 -11.36 4.86
CA HIS A 34 -1.96 -10.01 4.53
C HIS A 34 -0.83 -9.01 4.24
N ARG A 35 0.42 -9.44 4.23
CA ARG A 35 1.55 -8.56 3.94
C ARG A 35 1.96 -8.63 2.48
N LEU A 36 2.25 -7.48 1.88
CA LEU A 36 2.86 -7.38 0.56
C LEU A 36 4.30 -7.94 0.58
N THR A 37 4.73 -8.53 -0.54
CA THR A 37 6.15 -8.86 -0.71
C THR A 37 7.00 -7.59 -0.65
N PRO A 38 8.22 -7.62 -0.10
CA PRO A 38 9.09 -6.44 0.03
C PRO A 38 9.33 -5.71 -1.30
N SER A 39 9.42 -6.46 -2.41
CA SER A 39 9.58 -5.90 -3.76
C SER A 39 8.34 -5.12 -4.22
N TRP A 40 7.14 -5.63 -3.99
CA TRP A 40 5.89 -4.95 -4.34
C TRP A 40 5.66 -3.69 -3.51
N GLY A 41 5.97 -3.73 -2.22
CA GLY A 41 5.89 -2.55 -1.36
C GLY A 41 6.77 -1.39 -1.87
N ARG A 42 7.99 -1.68 -2.32
CA ARG A 42 8.90 -0.68 -2.90
C ARG A 42 8.39 -0.11 -4.22
N ILE A 43 7.84 -0.95 -5.10
CA ILE A 43 7.28 -0.52 -6.39
C ILE A 43 6.08 0.42 -6.15
N ILE A 44 5.18 0.06 -5.26
CA ILE A 44 4.01 0.89 -4.93
C ILE A 44 4.45 2.20 -4.28
N ALA A 45 5.41 2.17 -3.36
CA ALA A 45 5.95 3.36 -2.75
C ALA A 45 6.58 4.32 -3.77
N LEU A 46 7.38 3.78 -4.70
CA LEU A 46 7.97 4.56 -5.79
C LEU A 46 6.90 5.18 -6.70
N ALA A 47 5.85 4.41 -7.03
CA ALA A 47 4.73 4.92 -7.83
C ALA A 47 4.04 6.11 -7.15
N TRP A 48 3.80 6.05 -5.84
CA TRP A 48 3.19 7.14 -5.09
C TRP A 48 4.11 8.34 -4.93
N LEU A 49 5.43 8.14 -4.76
CA LEU A 49 6.40 9.24 -4.76
C LEU A 49 6.46 9.94 -6.11
N LEU A 50 6.43 9.19 -7.22
CA LEU A 50 6.37 9.76 -8.57
C LEU A 50 5.07 10.52 -8.81
N ASN A 51 3.93 10.00 -8.35
CA ASN A 51 2.65 10.70 -8.41
C ASN A 51 2.70 12.02 -7.63
N MET A 52 3.26 12.02 -6.43
CA MET A 52 3.42 13.25 -5.63
C MET A 52 4.34 14.24 -6.34
N PHE A 53 5.47 13.79 -6.86
CA PHE A 53 6.39 14.65 -7.60
C PHE A 53 5.74 15.25 -8.84
N ALA A 54 5.03 14.45 -9.65
CA ALA A 54 4.32 14.91 -10.83
C ALA A 54 3.21 15.93 -10.47
N LEU A 55 2.50 15.73 -9.37
CA LEU A 55 1.49 16.65 -8.88
C LEU A 55 2.10 18.01 -8.50
N VAL A 56 3.22 18.01 -7.78
CA VAL A 56 3.96 19.23 -7.40
C VAL A 56 4.46 19.96 -8.65
N CYS A 57 5.04 19.24 -9.62
CA CYS A 57 5.47 19.80 -10.90
C CYS A 57 4.31 20.42 -11.67
N THR A 58 3.15 19.76 -11.70
CA THR A 58 1.93 20.28 -12.35
C THR A 58 1.47 21.56 -11.67
N GLY A 59 1.46 21.59 -10.34
CA GLY A 59 1.13 22.80 -9.57
C GLY A 59 2.08 23.94 -9.85
N ALA A 60 3.40 23.72 -9.82
CA ALA A 60 4.40 24.72 -10.13
C ALA A 60 4.27 25.25 -11.57
N SER A 61 4.06 24.36 -12.54
CA SER A 61 3.87 24.74 -13.94
C SER A 61 2.62 25.58 -14.15
N SER A 62 1.53 25.27 -13.45
CA SER A 62 0.27 26.02 -13.54
C SER A 62 0.41 27.46 -13.02
N GLN A 63 1.21 27.67 -11.99
CA GLN A 63 1.55 28.99 -11.47
C GLN A 63 2.33 29.84 -12.52
N ILE A 64 3.33 29.22 -13.17
CA ILE A 64 4.14 29.91 -14.20
C ILE A 64 3.29 30.32 -15.40
N ILE A 65 2.31 29.47 -15.78
CA ILE A 65 1.40 29.76 -16.93
C ILE A 65 0.35 30.81 -16.56
N GLY A 66 0.20 31.18 -15.28
CA GLY A 66 -0.80 32.12 -14.82
C GLY A 66 -2.24 31.56 -14.76
N ARG A 67 -2.36 30.23 -14.74
CA ARG A 67 -3.61 29.49 -14.50
C ARG A 67 -3.42 28.51 -13.34
N PRO A 68 -3.41 29.05 -12.11
CA PRO A 68 -3.15 28.20 -10.94
C PRO A 68 -4.22 27.12 -10.79
N VAL A 69 -3.80 25.95 -10.39
CA VAL A 69 -4.72 24.88 -9.96
C VAL A 69 -5.49 25.33 -8.72
N ILE A 70 -6.71 24.85 -8.54
CA ILE A 70 -7.63 25.33 -7.50
C ILE A 70 -7.05 25.27 -6.08
N TRP A 71 -6.21 24.29 -5.79
CA TRP A 71 -5.58 24.11 -4.48
C TRP A 71 -4.29 24.91 -4.27
N LEU A 72 -3.83 25.66 -5.30
CA LEU A 72 -2.69 26.58 -5.26
C LEU A 72 -3.07 28.01 -5.66
N ASP A 73 -4.35 28.31 -5.79
CA ASP A 73 -4.86 29.63 -6.18
C ASP A 73 -4.85 30.58 -4.96
N ASP A 74 -3.79 31.40 -4.85
CA ASP A 74 -3.59 32.36 -3.78
C ASP A 74 -4.56 33.55 -3.86
N GLN A 75 -5.10 33.84 -5.04
CA GLN A 75 -6.12 34.91 -5.23
C GLN A 75 -7.48 34.48 -4.67
N ARG A 76 -7.77 33.20 -4.69
CA ARG A 76 -9.04 32.63 -4.24
C ARG A 76 -9.04 32.27 -2.75
N TRP A 77 -7.91 31.86 -2.24
CA TRP A 77 -7.79 31.32 -0.87
C TRP A 77 -6.79 32.13 -0.06
N GLY A 78 -7.15 32.44 1.19
CA GLY A 78 -6.18 33.05 2.12
C GLY A 78 -5.03 32.09 2.43
N VAL A 79 -3.89 32.61 2.84
CA VAL A 79 -2.64 31.85 3.10
C VAL A 79 -2.86 30.63 3.99
N PHE A 80 -3.68 30.75 5.04
CA PHE A 80 -4.00 29.64 5.94
C PHE A 80 -4.74 28.50 5.23
N THR A 81 -5.79 28.84 4.47
CA THR A 81 -6.58 27.86 3.72
C THR A 81 -5.76 27.17 2.64
N LEU A 82 -4.92 27.93 1.94
CA LEU A 82 -4.01 27.43 0.92
C LEU A 82 -3.02 26.43 1.53
N THR A 83 -2.41 26.76 2.66
CA THR A 83 -1.50 25.84 3.38
C THR A 83 -2.21 24.54 3.76
N LEU A 84 -3.43 24.65 4.27
CA LEU A 84 -4.24 23.48 4.64
C LEU A 84 -4.56 22.60 3.42
N LEU A 85 -4.92 23.22 2.29
CA LEU A 85 -5.21 22.51 1.03
C LEU A 85 -3.97 21.76 0.49
N VAL A 86 -2.81 22.41 0.53
CA VAL A 86 -1.55 21.79 0.12
C VAL A 86 -1.23 20.58 1.02
N ILE A 87 -1.36 20.73 2.33
CA ILE A 87 -1.14 19.63 3.27
C ILE A 87 -2.16 18.52 3.02
N ALA A 88 -3.45 18.85 2.91
CA ALA A 88 -4.50 17.85 2.67
C ALA A 88 -4.32 17.09 1.36
N THR A 89 -3.69 17.71 0.35
CA THR A 89 -3.41 17.10 -0.94
C THR A 89 -2.15 16.23 -0.90
N CYS A 90 -1.05 16.74 -0.36
CA CYS A 90 0.24 16.06 -0.36
C CYS A 90 0.37 14.99 0.72
N PHE A 91 -0.24 15.20 1.89
CA PHE A 91 -0.12 14.30 3.03
C PHE A 91 -0.62 12.87 2.75
N PRO A 92 -1.80 12.63 2.12
CA PRO A 92 -2.28 11.29 1.82
C PRO A 92 -1.35 10.53 0.87
N LEU A 93 -0.77 11.22 -0.14
CA LEU A 93 0.17 10.61 -1.08
C LEU A 93 1.46 10.19 -0.37
N MET A 94 2.01 11.08 0.45
CA MET A 94 3.23 10.83 1.22
C MET A 94 3.01 9.71 2.25
N ALA A 95 1.90 9.76 2.99
CA ALA A 95 1.54 8.74 3.97
C ALA A 95 1.42 7.36 3.34
N THR A 96 0.78 7.27 2.16
CA THR A 96 0.62 6.01 1.42
C THR A 96 1.97 5.48 0.92
N ALA A 97 2.84 6.34 0.42
CA ALA A 97 4.19 5.97 -0.01
C ALA A 97 5.00 5.40 1.16
N LEU A 98 5.04 6.11 2.29
CA LEU A 98 5.76 5.67 3.49
C LEU A 98 5.20 4.38 4.06
N TRP A 99 3.86 4.26 4.17
CA TRP A 99 3.21 3.06 4.67
C TRP A 99 3.50 1.83 3.80
N SER A 100 3.57 2.03 2.47
CA SER A 100 3.94 0.98 1.52
C SER A 100 5.38 0.52 1.71
N LEU A 101 6.32 1.43 2.03
CA LEU A 101 7.71 1.10 2.35
C LEU A 101 7.83 0.25 3.62
N PHE A 102 7.05 0.55 4.65
CA PHE A 102 7.05 -0.19 5.91
C PHE A 102 6.25 -1.49 5.86
N HIS A 103 5.78 -1.91 4.69
CA HIS A 103 5.01 -3.15 4.48
C HIS A 103 3.78 -3.28 5.38
N GLY A 104 3.14 -2.14 5.66
CA GLY A 104 1.95 -2.06 6.51
C GLY A 104 0.80 -2.94 5.98
N PRO A 105 -0.06 -3.45 6.88
CA PRO A 105 -1.29 -4.10 6.46
C PRO A 105 -2.21 -3.08 5.78
N HIS A 106 -3.08 -3.55 4.87
CA HIS A 106 -4.13 -2.74 4.24
C HIS A 106 -3.64 -1.58 3.36
N VAL A 107 -2.45 -1.67 2.75
CA VAL A 107 -1.91 -0.68 1.80
C VAL A 107 -2.93 -0.33 0.71
N TRP A 108 -3.70 -1.29 0.22
CA TRP A 108 -4.74 -1.07 -0.78
C TRP A 108 -5.82 -0.08 -0.32
N LEU A 109 -6.24 -0.19 0.95
CA LEU A 109 -7.26 0.68 1.52
C LEU A 109 -6.72 2.11 1.68
N LEU A 110 -5.47 2.23 2.11
CA LEU A 110 -4.81 3.52 2.25
C LEU A 110 -4.59 4.20 0.89
N SER A 111 -4.35 3.42 -0.19
CA SER A 111 -4.20 3.92 -1.56
C SER A 111 -5.51 4.47 -2.16
N VAL A 112 -6.68 4.06 -1.64
CA VAL A 112 -7.97 4.58 -2.10
C VAL A 112 -8.12 6.07 -1.79
N VAL A 113 -7.66 6.53 -0.61
CA VAL A 113 -7.80 7.92 -0.17
C VAL A 113 -7.10 8.89 -1.13
N PRO A 114 -5.79 8.77 -1.41
CA PRO A 114 -5.13 9.69 -2.34
C PRO A 114 -5.64 9.55 -3.78
N THR A 115 -6.10 8.38 -4.20
CA THR A 115 -6.74 8.21 -5.51
C THR A 115 -8.02 9.05 -5.62
N ILE A 116 -8.89 9.00 -4.61
CA ILE A 116 -10.10 9.82 -4.57
C ILE A 116 -9.74 11.31 -4.54
N VAL A 117 -8.75 11.72 -3.75
CA VAL A 117 -8.29 13.11 -3.69
C VAL A 117 -7.86 13.59 -5.07
N LEU A 118 -7.04 12.82 -5.81
CA LEU A 118 -6.60 13.17 -7.15
C LEU A 118 -7.77 13.28 -8.14
N LEU A 119 -8.72 12.36 -8.09
CA LEU A 119 -9.90 12.40 -8.97
C LEU A 119 -10.80 13.61 -8.68
N VAL A 120 -10.99 13.94 -7.41
CA VAL A 120 -11.75 15.13 -6.99
C VAL A 120 -11.04 16.41 -7.47
N LEU A 121 -9.71 16.51 -7.27
CA LEU A 121 -8.92 17.64 -7.75
C LEU A 121 -9.00 17.79 -9.27
N ALA A 122 -8.90 16.68 -10.01
CA ALA A 122 -9.05 16.71 -11.47
C ALA A 122 -10.43 17.23 -11.91
N ALA A 123 -11.48 16.81 -11.20
CA ALA A 123 -12.84 17.29 -11.48
C ALA A 123 -13.02 18.79 -11.18
N LEU A 124 -12.44 19.26 -10.07
CA LEU A 124 -12.52 20.68 -9.67
C LEU A 124 -11.67 21.60 -10.58
N ASP A 125 -10.54 21.13 -11.08
CA ASP A 125 -9.65 21.89 -11.96
C ASP A 125 -10.11 21.94 -13.42
N ARG A 126 -11.13 21.17 -13.78
CA ARG A 126 -11.59 21.05 -15.17
C ARG A 126 -11.89 22.39 -15.82
N ASP A 127 -12.55 23.30 -15.10
CA ASP A 127 -12.98 24.58 -15.63
C ASP A 127 -11.90 25.68 -15.50
N ASN A 128 -11.02 25.57 -14.48
CA ASN A 128 -9.98 26.58 -14.23
C ASN A 128 -8.70 26.29 -15.04
N SER A 129 -8.25 25.06 -15.07
CA SER A 129 -7.01 24.65 -15.72
C SER A 129 -7.17 23.27 -16.37
N PRO A 130 -7.75 23.19 -17.58
CA PRO A 130 -8.04 21.89 -18.21
C PRO A 130 -6.80 21.05 -18.46
N GLY A 131 -5.63 21.66 -18.70
CA GLY A 131 -4.37 20.92 -18.86
C GLY A 131 -3.92 20.22 -17.59
N SER A 132 -3.96 20.90 -16.44
CA SER A 132 -3.64 20.31 -15.15
C SER A 132 -4.68 19.28 -14.72
N ALA A 133 -5.96 19.49 -15.05
CA ALA A 133 -7.03 18.53 -14.79
C ALA A 133 -6.76 17.18 -15.48
N VAL A 134 -6.32 17.19 -16.74
CA VAL A 134 -5.97 15.97 -17.48
C VAL A 134 -4.78 15.26 -16.82
N VAL A 135 -3.72 15.99 -16.44
CA VAL A 135 -2.57 15.40 -15.77
C VAL A 135 -2.98 14.80 -14.43
N THR A 136 -3.74 15.54 -13.62
CA THR A 136 -4.22 15.05 -12.31
C THR A 136 -5.15 13.83 -12.46
N LEU A 137 -5.96 13.78 -13.51
CA LEU A 137 -6.77 12.62 -13.84
C LEU A 137 -5.90 11.39 -14.17
N LEU A 138 -4.85 11.55 -14.97
CA LEU A 138 -3.91 10.47 -15.28
C LEU A 138 -3.19 9.97 -14.03
N LEU A 139 -2.81 10.87 -13.11
CA LEU A 139 -2.25 10.49 -11.80
C LEU A 139 -3.27 9.72 -10.95
N GLY A 140 -4.53 10.10 -10.97
CA GLY A 140 -5.62 9.37 -10.32
C GLY A 140 -5.79 7.95 -10.90
N VAL A 141 -5.73 7.80 -12.22
CA VAL A 141 -5.75 6.48 -12.90
C VAL A 141 -4.53 5.64 -12.50
N ALA A 142 -3.34 6.24 -12.47
CA ALA A 142 -2.13 5.54 -11.99
C ALA A 142 -2.27 5.10 -10.53
N GLY A 143 -2.90 5.92 -9.67
CA GLY A 143 -3.27 5.55 -8.31
C GLY A 143 -4.21 4.35 -8.25
N ALA A 144 -5.25 4.34 -9.09
CA ALA A 144 -6.17 3.20 -9.19
C ALA A 144 -5.47 1.91 -9.66
N LEU A 145 -4.56 2.01 -10.62
CA LEU A 145 -3.73 0.86 -11.03
C LEU A 145 -2.82 0.35 -9.91
N SER A 146 -2.33 1.25 -9.04
CA SER A 146 -1.55 0.87 -7.86
C SER A 146 -2.39 0.05 -6.87
N ILE A 147 -3.70 0.32 -6.74
CA ILE A 147 -4.63 -0.48 -5.93
C ILE A 147 -4.75 -1.90 -6.50
N VAL A 148 -4.96 -2.01 -7.83
CA VAL A 148 -5.02 -3.32 -8.52
C VAL A 148 -3.72 -4.09 -8.35
N GLY A 149 -2.57 -3.42 -8.50
CA GLY A 149 -1.25 -4.00 -8.25
C GLY A 149 -1.07 -4.51 -6.82
N ALA A 150 -1.58 -3.76 -5.82
CA ALA A 150 -1.56 -4.18 -4.42
C ALA A 150 -2.41 -5.44 -4.18
N PHE A 151 -3.53 -5.61 -4.88
CA PHE A 151 -4.31 -6.85 -4.86
C PHE A 151 -3.58 -8.02 -5.51
N ALA A 152 -3.03 -7.82 -6.70
CA ALA A 152 -2.30 -8.87 -7.43
C ALA A 152 -1.07 -9.36 -6.66
N GLY A 153 -0.37 -8.49 -5.95
CA GLY A 153 0.78 -8.83 -5.11
C GLY A 153 0.45 -9.74 -3.91
N ARG A 154 -0.83 -9.80 -3.49
CA ARG A 154 -1.30 -10.69 -2.40
C ARG A 154 -1.56 -12.12 -2.87
N TYR A 155 -2.12 -12.29 -4.06
CA TYR A 155 -2.49 -13.62 -4.58
C TYR A 155 -1.28 -14.50 -4.87
N ARG A 156 -0.12 -13.92 -5.14
CA ARG A 156 1.10 -14.66 -5.47
C ARG A 156 1.72 -15.41 -4.29
N LEU A 157 1.41 -15.02 -3.05
CA LEU A 157 1.92 -15.67 -1.83
C LEU A 157 1.12 -16.92 -1.43
N SER A 158 -0.07 -17.12 -1.99
CA SER A 158 -0.92 -18.27 -1.67
C SER A 158 -0.56 -19.54 -2.47
N ASN A 159 0.20 -19.41 -3.55
CA ASN A 159 0.50 -20.51 -4.49
C ASN A 159 1.99 -20.91 -4.55
N ALA A 160 2.82 -20.40 -3.63
CA ALA A 160 4.22 -20.77 -3.46
C ALA A 160 4.43 -21.43 -2.10
#